data_07ca3e07ca918772349126bcd698fb90
#
_entry.id   07ca3e07ca918772349126bcd698fb90
#
_cell.length_a   1.000
_cell.length_b   1.000
_cell.length_c   1.000
_cell.angle_alpha   90.00
_cell.angle_beta   90.00
_cell.angle_gamma   90.00
#
_symmetry.space_group_name_H-M   'P 1'
#
loop_
_entity.id
_entity.type
_entity.pdbx_description
1 polymer ?
#
loop_
_entity_poly.entity_id
_entity_poly.type
_entity_poly.pdbx_seq_one_letter_code
_entity_poly.pdbx_strand_id
1 'polypeptide(L)'
;LLLIYADFRVKQLRGEDGREITRISSLAEAFDVILSKLDGVDDAKRRRYMRVYARLRDFEQFMVDRGVDVTLQGHDTPPRPEKQTALMTDDEALHALTMQCVGHNMELMSRLTGQRSFARLLELARGETNWRRLRAYLGVFESYSLYLHIPQKVQTLAFLYELLMHREGDIRRQAAALLGEIIGGFHAGYAKERPAGSRPAPRGVTDLDQWKLYLDKIIYPDHKLMPQHRRWIGYTLKFAVTSLLHHSAGREERFLAPFFAYYRHPEELDDAVAYQLLDAAAALPETVCSRRYITLLLRFAETLSLRRDVPVRTAAVLLLDRLHRLDDPQSAALRAVERVRCDGSSTLRLLRQDVLAGGAPITLPDDAVSEIFLDNLKTATPWI
;
A
#
# COMPACT_ATOMS: atom_id res chain seq x y z
N LEU A 1 12.31 1.11 -2.58
CA LEU A 1 13.26 2.01 -3.24
C LEU A 1 14.70 1.77 -2.80
N LEU A 2 15.03 1.72 -1.50
CA LEU A 2 16.40 1.52 -1.03
C LEU A 2 17.05 0.27 -1.60
N LEU A 3 16.37 -0.87 -1.57
CA LEU A 3 16.88 -2.11 -2.14
C LEU A 3 17.15 -1.97 -3.65
N ILE A 4 16.22 -1.36 -4.37
CA ILE A 4 16.38 -1.11 -5.81
C ILE A 4 17.55 -0.13 -6.05
N TYR A 5 17.65 0.93 -5.23
CA TYR A 5 18.74 1.90 -5.30
C TYR A 5 20.09 1.25 -5.05
N ALA A 6 20.19 0.42 -4.01
CA ALA A 6 21.43 -0.31 -3.68
C ALA A 6 21.80 -1.31 -4.79
N ASP A 7 20.83 -2.11 -5.26
CA ASP A 7 21.04 -3.09 -6.33
C ASP A 7 21.48 -2.43 -7.66
N PHE A 8 20.92 -1.25 -7.94
CA PHE A 8 21.30 -0.48 -9.13
C PHE A 8 22.77 -0.04 -9.09
N ARG A 9 23.26 0.39 -7.91
CA ARG A 9 24.60 0.97 -7.73
C ARG A 9 25.69 -0.06 -7.45
N VAL A 10 25.34 -1.18 -6.82
CA VAL A 10 26.31 -2.21 -6.42
C VAL A 10 26.57 -3.15 -7.60
N LYS A 11 27.81 -3.30 -7.99
CA LYS A 11 28.25 -4.22 -9.05
C LYS A 11 29.29 -5.18 -8.50
N GLN A 12 29.13 -6.44 -8.78
CA GLN A 12 30.17 -7.46 -8.56
C GLN A 12 31.02 -7.57 -9.83
N LEU A 13 32.30 -7.33 -9.70
CA LEU A 13 33.29 -7.43 -10.77
C LEU A 13 34.29 -8.54 -10.39
N ARG A 14 34.78 -9.29 -11.38
CA ARG A 14 35.92 -10.17 -11.18
C ARG A 14 37.19 -9.38 -11.43
N GLY A 15 38.07 -9.27 -10.42
CA GLY A 15 39.39 -8.73 -10.56
C GLY A 15 40.29 -9.61 -11.47
N GLU A 16 41.41 -9.05 -11.92
CA GLU A 16 42.40 -9.78 -12.73
C GLU A 16 42.98 -10.98 -11.98
N ASP A 17 42.96 -10.97 -10.66
CA ASP A 17 43.38 -12.04 -9.76
C ASP A 17 42.30 -13.10 -9.50
N GLY A 18 41.12 -12.99 -10.15
CA GLY A 18 40.01 -13.92 -10.00
C GLY A 18 39.13 -13.64 -8.75
N ARG A 19 39.47 -12.67 -7.94
CA ARG A 19 38.69 -12.28 -6.75
C ARG A 19 37.45 -11.47 -7.17
N GLU A 20 36.34 -11.68 -6.44
CA GLU A 20 35.14 -10.87 -6.60
C GLU A 20 35.33 -9.54 -5.84
N ILE A 21 35.28 -8.43 -6.59
CA ILE A 21 35.34 -7.09 -6.04
C ILE A 21 33.97 -6.46 -6.14
N THR A 22 33.45 -5.94 -5.03
CA THR A 22 32.21 -5.15 -5.03
C THR A 22 32.56 -3.70 -5.31
N ARG A 23 32.05 -3.17 -6.43
CA ARG A 23 32.15 -1.76 -6.78
C ARG A 23 30.81 -1.07 -6.57
N ILE A 24 30.83 0.09 -5.93
CA ILE A 24 29.68 0.98 -5.82
C ILE A 24 29.86 2.08 -6.88
N SER A 25 28.94 2.09 -7.86
CA SER A 25 28.92 3.08 -8.93
C SER A 25 28.01 4.27 -8.55
N SER A 26 28.22 5.43 -9.15
CA SER A 26 27.22 6.50 -9.08
C SER A 26 25.93 6.03 -9.78
N LEU A 27 24.82 6.68 -9.44
CA LEU A 27 23.52 6.36 -10.04
C LEU A 27 23.54 6.59 -11.57
N ALA A 28 24.24 7.62 -12.04
CA ALA A 28 24.39 7.93 -13.46
C ALA A 28 25.20 6.85 -14.18
N GLU A 29 26.40 6.49 -13.68
CA GLU A 29 27.21 5.41 -14.26
C GLU A 29 26.46 4.08 -14.31
N ALA A 30 25.74 3.74 -13.25
CA ALA A 30 24.95 2.52 -13.19
C ALA A 30 23.84 2.51 -14.25
N PHE A 31 23.24 3.66 -14.49
CA PHE A 31 22.18 3.82 -15.49
C PHE A 31 22.72 3.74 -16.92
N ASP A 32 23.86 4.36 -17.20
CA ASP A 32 24.54 4.30 -18.51
C ASP A 32 24.91 2.85 -18.89
N VAL A 33 25.37 2.06 -17.92
CA VAL A 33 25.62 0.61 -18.11
C VAL A 33 24.32 -0.13 -18.44
N ILE A 34 23.20 0.25 -17.85
CA ILE A 34 21.91 -0.38 -18.19
C ILE A 34 21.45 0.04 -19.58
N LEU A 35 21.55 1.32 -19.93
CA LEU A 35 21.19 1.81 -21.25
C LEU A 35 22.02 1.15 -22.36
N SER A 36 23.33 0.95 -22.15
CA SER A 36 24.21 0.30 -23.12
C SER A 36 23.83 -1.17 -23.39
N LYS A 37 23.19 -1.83 -22.42
CA LYS A 37 22.67 -3.21 -22.56
C LYS A 37 21.28 -3.27 -23.18
N LEU A 38 20.65 -2.12 -23.42
CA LEU A 38 19.31 -2.00 -23.98
C LEU A 38 19.29 -1.69 -25.47
N ASP A 39 20.43 -1.78 -26.15
CA ASP A 39 20.48 -1.65 -27.61
C ASP A 39 19.60 -2.72 -28.28
N GLY A 40 18.59 -2.26 -29.04
CA GLY A 40 17.59 -3.13 -29.67
C GLY A 40 16.37 -3.43 -28.80
N VAL A 41 16.20 -2.74 -27.68
CA VAL A 41 15.03 -2.90 -26.81
C VAL A 41 13.93 -1.90 -27.17
N ASP A 42 12.69 -2.41 -27.10
CA ASP A 42 11.43 -1.68 -27.25
C ASP A 42 11.41 -0.34 -26.47
N ASP A 43 10.89 0.72 -27.09
CA ASP A 43 10.74 2.05 -26.54
C ASP A 43 9.94 2.07 -25.21
N ALA A 44 8.98 1.18 -25.07
CA ALA A 44 8.20 1.05 -23.81
C ALA A 44 9.10 0.60 -22.65
N LYS A 45 10.01 -0.33 -22.88
CA LYS A 45 10.97 -0.80 -21.87
C LYS A 45 11.98 0.29 -21.53
N ARG A 46 12.47 1.03 -22.54
CA ARG A 46 13.37 2.17 -22.35
C ARG A 46 12.71 3.25 -21.47
N ARG A 47 11.47 3.64 -21.76
CA ARG A 47 10.68 4.59 -20.95
C ARG A 47 10.49 4.10 -19.51
N ARG A 48 10.27 2.81 -19.31
CA ARG A 48 10.15 2.21 -17.97
C ARG A 48 11.44 2.37 -17.17
N TYR A 49 12.62 2.14 -17.76
CA TYR A 49 13.91 2.35 -17.09
C TYR A 49 14.16 3.82 -16.80
N MET A 50 13.81 4.73 -17.71
CA MET A 50 13.90 6.18 -17.47
C MET A 50 13.07 6.62 -16.26
N ARG A 51 11.87 6.10 -16.08
CA ARG A 51 11.03 6.37 -14.90
C ARG A 51 11.67 5.87 -13.62
N VAL A 52 12.20 4.65 -13.62
CA VAL A 52 12.92 4.10 -12.47
C VAL A 52 14.11 4.97 -12.09
N TYR A 53 14.91 5.37 -13.08
CA TYR A 53 16.05 6.25 -12.88
C TYR A 53 15.66 7.61 -12.30
N ALA A 54 14.63 8.25 -12.85
CA ALA A 54 14.15 9.53 -12.34
C ALA A 54 13.75 9.43 -10.86
N ARG A 55 13.08 8.36 -10.49
CA ARG A 55 12.67 8.09 -9.13
C ARG A 55 13.84 7.83 -8.18
N LEU A 56 14.85 7.09 -8.64
CA LEU A 56 16.06 6.88 -7.86
C LEU A 56 16.86 8.17 -7.66
N ARG A 57 16.84 9.08 -8.64
CA ARG A 57 17.42 10.42 -8.49
C ARG A 57 16.71 11.28 -7.46
N ASP A 58 15.37 11.30 -7.49
CA ASP A 58 14.59 12.02 -6.49
C ASP A 58 14.85 11.45 -5.08
N PHE A 59 14.98 10.13 -4.97
CA PHE A 59 15.33 9.46 -3.73
C PHE A 59 16.77 9.78 -3.25
N GLU A 60 17.74 9.78 -4.14
CA GLU A 60 19.12 10.14 -3.83
C GLU A 60 19.20 11.58 -3.33
N GLN A 61 18.55 12.53 -4.02
CA GLN A 61 18.48 13.92 -3.60
C GLN A 61 17.84 14.06 -2.22
N PHE A 62 16.76 13.32 -1.97
CA PHE A 62 16.12 13.29 -0.66
C PHE A 62 17.07 12.84 0.45
N MET A 63 17.91 11.83 0.20
CA MET A 63 18.92 11.37 1.17
C MET A 63 20.00 12.42 1.42
N VAL A 64 20.53 13.03 0.33
CA VAL A 64 21.53 14.10 0.41
C VAL A 64 21.00 15.30 1.20
N ASP A 65 19.77 15.75 0.94
CA ASP A 65 19.12 16.86 1.64
C ASP A 65 19.00 16.60 3.17
N ARG A 66 19.12 15.33 3.58
CA ARG A 66 19.10 14.90 4.99
C ARG A 66 20.47 14.57 5.57
N GLY A 67 21.53 14.89 4.84
CA GLY A 67 22.89 14.68 5.27
C GLY A 67 23.41 13.25 5.16
N VAL A 68 22.72 12.39 4.37
CA VAL A 68 23.23 11.04 4.10
C VAL A 68 24.31 11.13 3.03
N ASP A 69 25.50 10.61 3.33
CA ASP A 69 26.55 10.47 2.33
C ASP A 69 26.24 9.34 1.37
N VAL A 70 26.00 9.70 0.11
CA VAL A 70 25.70 8.74 -0.98
C VAL A 70 26.94 8.43 -1.82
N THR A 71 28.08 9.03 -1.52
CA THR A 71 29.35 8.87 -2.27
C THR A 71 30.22 7.75 -1.73
N LEU A 72 29.59 6.66 -1.30
CA LEU A 72 30.28 5.51 -0.74
C LEU A 72 31.32 4.95 -1.72
N GLN A 73 32.57 4.83 -1.30
CA GLN A 73 33.59 4.11 -2.02
C GLN A 73 33.45 2.62 -1.76
N GLY A 74 33.61 1.82 -2.81
CA GLY A 74 33.54 0.36 -2.68
C GLY A 74 34.64 -0.19 -1.78
N HIS A 75 34.27 -1.06 -0.88
CA HIS A 75 35.20 -1.85 -0.09
C HIS A 75 35.21 -3.28 -0.58
N ASP A 76 36.38 -3.95 -0.51
CA ASP A 76 36.48 -5.37 -0.78
C ASP A 76 35.53 -6.13 0.14
N THR A 77 34.58 -6.83 -0.46
CA THR A 77 33.63 -7.67 0.29
C THR A 77 34.28 -9.02 0.55
N PRO A 78 34.19 -9.56 1.77
CA PRO A 78 34.63 -10.92 2.03
C PRO A 78 33.88 -11.90 1.12
N PRO A 79 34.52 -13.01 0.71
CA PRO A 79 33.92 -13.97 -0.19
C PRO A 79 32.58 -14.46 0.38
N ARG A 80 31.55 -14.53 -0.50
CA ARG A 80 30.26 -15.08 -0.13
C ARG A 80 30.46 -16.47 0.47
N PRO A 81 29.84 -16.79 1.59
CA PRO A 81 29.80 -18.16 2.08
C PRO A 81 29.20 -19.05 0.99
N GLU A 82 29.82 -20.19 0.76
CA GLU A 82 29.38 -21.17 -0.22
C GLU A 82 27.87 -21.43 -0.09
N LYS A 83 27.23 -21.66 -1.23
CA LYS A 83 25.81 -21.88 -1.48
C LYS A 83 25.01 -22.25 -0.23
N GLN A 84 24.13 -21.35 0.20
CA GLN A 84 23.06 -21.72 1.12
C GLN A 84 22.22 -22.81 0.45
N THR A 85 22.34 -24.02 0.92
CA THR A 85 21.40 -25.10 0.60
C THR A 85 20.00 -24.68 0.98
N ALA A 86 19.03 -24.95 0.12
CA ALA A 86 17.62 -24.73 0.45
C ALA A 86 17.32 -25.45 1.77
N LEU A 87 16.72 -24.72 2.72
CA LEU A 87 16.42 -25.23 4.05
C LEU A 87 15.45 -26.42 4.07
N MET A 88 14.80 -26.73 2.92
CA MET A 88 13.84 -27.82 2.81
C MET A 88 13.91 -28.40 1.38
N THR A 89 14.50 -29.56 1.29
CA THR A 89 14.51 -30.41 0.08
C THR A 89 13.74 -31.72 0.28
N ASP A 90 13.13 -31.90 1.45
CA ASP A 90 12.49 -33.14 1.86
C ASP A 90 10.96 -32.98 1.81
N ASP A 91 10.31 -33.76 0.95
CA ASP A 91 8.85 -33.78 0.79
C ASP A 91 8.12 -34.22 2.07
N GLU A 92 8.73 -35.08 2.91
CA GLU A 92 8.14 -35.49 4.19
C GLU A 92 8.10 -34.34 5.20
N ALA A 93 9.16 -33.54 5.28
CA ALA A 93 9.21 -32.38 6.15
C ALA A 93 8.19 -31.31 5.71
N LEU A 94 8.04 -31.10 4.39
CA LEU A 94 7.05 -30.19 3.84
C LEU A 94 5.62 -30.68 4.15
N HIS A 95 5.37 -31.99 3.98
CA HIS A 95 4.08 -32.58 4.31
C HIS A 95 3.76 -32.47 5.80
N ALA A 96 4.71 -32.77 6.69
CA ALA A 96 4.54 -32.65 8.12
C ALA A 96 4.21 -31.20 8.55
N LEU A 97 4.90 -30.20 7.98
CA LEU A 97 4.61 -28.78 8.21
C LEU A 97 3.22 -28.39 7.69
N THR A 98 2.84 -28.88 6.52
CA THR A 98 1.51 -28.64 5.97
C THR A 98 0.43 -29.18 6.89
N MET A 99 0.58 -30.43 7.36
CA MET A 99 -0.38 -31.03 8.28
C MET A 99 -0.43 -30.31 9.64
N GLN A 100 0.70 -29.84 10.14
CA GLN A 100 0.77 -29.05 11.36
C GLN A 100 0.05 -27.69 11.19
N CYS A 101 0.22 -27.01 10.04
CA CYS A 101 -0.50 -25.78 9.71
C CYS A 101 -2.02 -26.01 9.60
N VAL A 102 -2.44 -27.10 8.96
CA VAL A 102 -3.86 -27.48 8.86
C VAL A 102 -4.45 -27.74 10.23
N GLY A 103 -3.77 -28.54 11.08
CA GLY A 103 -4.20 -28.82 12.45
C GLY A 103 -4.33 -27.55 13.28
N HIS A 104 -3.37 -26.65 13.18
CA HIS A 104 -3.39 -25.35 13.85
C HIS A 104 -4.56 -24.48 13.39
N ASN A 105 -4.81 -24.41 12.09
CA ASN A 105 -5.94 -23.66 11.54
C ASN A 105 -7.28 -24.23 11.99
N MET A 106 -7.43 -25.55 12.03
CA MET A 106 -8.64 -26.19 12.55
C MET A 106 -8.88 -25.87 14.03
N GLU A 107 -7.83 -25.87 14.85
CA GLU A 107 -7.92 -25.47 16.25
C GLU A 107 -8.33 -23.99 16.40
N LEU A 108 -7.73 -23.09 15.63
CA LEU A 108 -8.10 -21.68 15.62
C LEU A 108 -9.55 -21.47 15.21
N MET A 109 -10.01 -22.17 14.17
CA MET A 109 -11.41 -22.13 13.73
C MET A 109 -12.35 -22.57 14.85
N SER A 110 -12.06 -23.70 15.51
CA SER A 110 -12.85 -24.18 16.65
C SER A 110 -12.94 -23.12 17.77
N ARG A 111 -11.88 -22.36 18.01
CA ARG A 111 -11.86 -21.28 18.98
C ARG A 111 -12.65 -20.04 18.54
N LEU A 112 -12.87 -19.82 17.25
CA LEU A 112 -13.70 -18.72 16.74
C LEU A 112 -15.19 -18.93 17.01
N THR A 113 -15.66 -20.16 17.19
CA THR A 113 -17.08 -20.45 17.42
C THR A 113 -17.58 -20.02 18.79
N GLY A 114 -16.73 -20.00 19.83
CA GLY A 114 -17.10 -19.63 21.21
C GLY A 114 -16.65 -18.22 21.58
N GLN A 115 -17.53 -17.43 22.21
CA GLN A 115 -17.20 -16.04 22.57
C GLN A 115 -15.95 -15.90 23.48
N ARG A 116 -15.79 -16.79 24.45
CA ARG A 116 -14.62 -16.76 25.35
C ARG A 116 -13.32 -17.14 24.61
N SER A 117 -13.40 -18.17 23.78
CA SER A 117 -12.26 -18.63 22.99
C SER A 117 -11.87 -17.59 21.94
N PHE A 118 -12.86 -16.96 21.30
CA PHE A 118 -12.63 -15.86 20.37
C PHE A 118 -11.95 -14.65 21.06
N ALA A 119 -12.44 -14.24 22.22
CA ALA A 119 -11.82 -13.14 22.97
C ALA A 119 -10.36 -13.47 23.33
N ARG A 120 -10.10 -14.73 23.75
CA ARG A 120 -8.73 -15.18 24.04
C ARG A 120 -7.83 -15.21 22.81
N LEU A 121 -8.36 -15.66 21.67
CA LEU A 121 -7.63 -15.62 20.39
C LEU A 121 -7.26 -14.19 19.99
N LEU A 122 -8.20 -13.25 20.16
CA LEU A 122 -7.98 -11.84 19.85
C LEU A 122 -6.92 -11.21 20.78
N GLU A 123 -6.93 -11.56 22.07
CA GLU A 123 -5.88 -11.17 23.02
C GLU A 123 -4.50 -11.71 22.63
N LEU A 124 -4.42 -12.99 22.24
CA LEU A 124 -3.18 -13.59 21.78
C LEU A 124 -2.65 -12.91 20.52
N ALA A 125 -3.53 -12.59 19.55
CA ALA A 125 -3.16 -11.86 18.35
C ALA A 125 -2.66 -10.43 18.67
N ARG A 126 -3.27 -9.72 19.62
CA ARG A 126 -2.80 -8.42 20.09
C ARG A 126 -1.45 -8.46 20.78
N GLY A 127 -1.19 -9.53 21.54
CA GLY A 127 0.09 -9.73 22.23
C GLY A 127 1.21 -10.26 21.35
N GLU A 128 0.92 -10.62 20.09
CA GLU A 128 1.92 -11.20 19.20
C GLU A 128 2.87 -10.12 18.68
N THR A 129 4.15 -10.25 18.98
CA THR A 129 5.20 -9.32 18.56
C THR A 129 5.90 -9.73 17.26
N ASN A 130 5.83 -11.02 16.91
CA ASN A 130 6.39 -11.51 15.67
C ASN A 130 5.42 -11.28 14.52
N TRP A 131 5.77 -10.37 13.60
CA TRP A 131 4.93 -9.99 12.49
C TRP A 131 4.53 -11.15 11.57
N ARG A 132 5.38 -12.20 11.43
CA ARG A 132 5.05 -13.39 10.62
C ARG A 132 3.92 -14.20 11.25
N ARG A 133 3.92 -14.36 12.58
CA ARG A 133 2.83 -15.00 13.30
C ARG A 133 1.58 -14.14 13.30
N LEU A 134 1.72 -12.83 13.48
CA LEU A 134 0.61 -11.89 13.38
C LEU A 134 -0.06 -11.96 12.01
N ARG A 135 0.72 -12.05 10.93
CA ARG A 135 0.20 -12.27 9.56
C ARG A 135 -0.61 -13.56 9.45
N ALA A 136 -0.16 -14.64 10.12
CA ALA A 136 -0.92 -15.89 10.15
C ALA A 136 -2.26 -15.73 10.89
N TYR A 137 -2.30 -14.99 12.01
CA TYR A 137 -3.56 -14.65 12.68
C TYR A 137 -4.51 -13.88 11.77
N LEU A 138 -4.00 -12.89 11.03
CA LEU A 138 -4.81 -12.14 10.05
C LEU A 138 -5.38 -13.07 8.96
N GLY A 139 -4.57 -14.00 8.43
CA GLY A 139 -5.03 -15.01 7.48
C GLY A 139 -6.14 -15.92 8.03
N VAL A 140 -6.13 -16.20 9.33
CA VAL A 140 -7.24 -16.93 9.96
C VAL A 140 -8.52 -16.09 9.98
N PHE A 141 -8.43 -14.83 10.41
CA PHE A 141 -9.60 -13.94 10.40
C PHE A 141 -10.15 -13.73 8.99
N GLU A 142 -9.29 -13.63 7.98
CA GLU A 142 -9.65 -13.55 6.56
C GLU A 142 -10.42 -14.80 6.11
N SER A 143 -9.84 -15.99 6.32
CA SER A 143 -10.43 -17.26 5.87
C SER A 143 -11.76 -17.59 6.58
N TYR A 144 -11.96 -17.07 7.77
CA TYR A 144 -13.12 -17.41 8.60
C TYR A 144 -14.01 -16.21 8.95
N SER A 145 -13.86 -15.08 8.26
CA SER A 145 -14.66 -13.85 8.46
C SER A 145 -16.17 -14.11 8.44
N LEU A 146 -16.62 -15.03 7.58
CA LEU A 146 -18.03 -15.40 7.43
C LEU A 146 -18.61 -16.23 8.59
N TYR A 147 -17.77 -16.81 9.44
CA TYR A 147 -18.18 -17.55 10.64
C TYR A 147 -18.28 -16.66 11.87
N LEU A 148 -17.80 -15.43 11.79
CA LEU A 148 -17.87 -14.46 12.88
C LEU A 148 -19.28 -13.89 13.01
N HIS A 149 -19.77 -13.80 14.25
CA HIS A 149 -21.00 -13.10 14.57
C HIS A 149 -20.79 -11.59 14.58
N ILE A 150 -21.85 -10.80 14.42
CA ILE A 150 -21.78 -9.33 14.39
C ILE A 150 -20.96 -8.76 15.57
N PRO A 151 -21.15 -9.16 16.85
CA PRO A 151 -20.31 -8.68 17.92
C PRO A 151 -18.82 -9.04 17.78
N GLN A 152 -18.51 -10.22 17.24
CA GLN A 152 -17.14 -10.64 16.97
C GLN A 152 -16.54 -9.85 15.81
N LYS A 153 -17.31 -9.60 14.74
CA LYS A 153 -16.90 -8.73 13.63
C LYS A 153 -16.55 -7.34 14.12
N VAL A 154 -17.38 -6.73 14.99
CA VAL A 154 -17.10 -5.40 15.58
C VAL A 154 -15.79 -5.40 16.38
N GLN A 155 -15.55 -6.45 17.19
CA GLN A 155 -14.31 -6.58 17.95
C GLN A 155 -13.09 -6.77 17.04
N THR A 156 -13.25 -7.56 15.97
CA THR A 156 -12.19 -7.77 14.96
C THR A 156 -11.89 -6.46 14.22
N LEU A 157 -12.90 -5.69 13.81
CA LEU A 157 -12.70 -4.39 13.15
C LEU A 157 -11.91 -3.42 14.05
N ALA A 158 -12.19 -3.39 15.35
CA ALA A 158 -11.42 -2.57 16.29
C ALA A 158 -9.94 -3.01 16.35
N PHE A 159 -9.69 -4.30 16.42
CA PHE A 159 -8.33 -4.86 16.40
C PHE A 159 -7.61 -4.58 15.07
N LEU A 160 -8.28 -4.73 13.93
CA LEU A 160 -7.70 -4.42 12.62
C LEU A 160 -7.32 -2.95 12.51
N TYR A 161 -8.15 -2.04 13.05
CA TYR A 161 -7.82 -0.62 13.07
C TYR A 161 -6.56 -0.33 13.91
N GLU A 162 -6.38 -1.00 15.05
CA GLU A 162 -5.14 -0.91 15.83
C GLU A 162 -3.90 -1.30 15.00
N LEU A 163 -4.04 -2.31 14.13
CA LEU A 163 -2.96 -2.78 13.27
C LEU A 163 -2.63 -1.85 12.09
N LEU A 164 -3.46 -0.87 11.78
CA LEU A 164 -3.11 0.16 10.78
C LEU A 164 -1.93 1.03 11.24
N MET A 165 -1.59 0.99 12.52
CA MET A 165 -0.41 1.65 13.11
C MET A 165 0.80 0.71 13.25
N HIS A 166 0.72 -0.53 12.79
CA HIS A 166 1.82 -1.49 12.93
C HIS A 166 3.03 -1.06 12.08
N ARG A 167 4.24 -1.28 12.60
CA ARG A 167 5.49 -0.90 11.90
C ARG A 167 5.67 -1.57 10.53
N GLU A 168 5.22 -2.82 10.38
CA GLU A 168 5.33 -3.57 9.13
C GLU A 168 4.21 -3.19 8.15
N GLY A 169 4.58 -2.73 6.94
CA GLY A 169 3.65 -2.31 5.90
C GLY A 169 2.70 -3.42 5.42
N ASP A 170 3.20 -4.65 5.35
CA ASP A 170 2.38 -5.81 4.96
C ASP A 170 1.24 -6.08 5.95
N ILE A 171 1.51 -5.93 7.25
CA ILE A 171 0.48 -6.07 8.29
C ILE A 171 -0.57 -4.97 8.15
N ARG A 172 -0.17 -3.71 7.94
CA ARG A 172 -1.12 -2.60 7.74
C ARG A 172 -2.02 -2.84 6.53
N ARG A 173 -1.42 -3.27 5.41
CA ARG A 173 -2.13 -3.54 4.14
C ARG A 173 -3.13 -4.67 4.31
N GLN A 174 -2.70 -5.80 4.88
CA GLN A 174 -3.58 -6.94 5.13
C GLN A 174 -4.71 -6.58 6.11
N ALA A 175 -4.40 -5.85 7.19
CA ALA A 175 -5.40 -5.40 8.15
C ALA A 175 -6.45 -4.48 7.51
N ALA A 176 -6.02 -3.54 6.65
CA ALA A 176 -6.93 -2.64 5.94
C ALA A 176 -7.81 -3.38 4.93
N ALA A 177 -7.23 -4.31 4.17
CA ALA A 177 -8.00 -5.14 3.23
C ALA A 177 -9.05 -5.98 3.97
N LEU A 178 -8.66 -6.64 5.07
CA LEU A 178 -9.56 -7.44 5.88
C LEU A 178 -10.65 -6.59 6.57
N LEU A 179 -10.33 -5.36 6.97
CA LEU A 179 -11.32 -4.41 7.48
C LEU A 179 -12.40 -4.12 6.42
N GLY A 180 -12.01 -3.85 5.19
CA GLY A 180 -12.92 -3.65 4.07
C GLY A 180 -13.78 -4.90 3.78
N GLU A 181 -13.16 -6.09 3.75
CA GLU A 181 -13.84 -7.38 3.55
C GLU A 181 -14.90 -7.63 4.60
N ILE A 182 -14.55 -7.50 5.90
CA ILE A 182 -15.50 -7.76 7.01
C ILE A 182 -16.66 -6.77 6.95
N ILE A 183 -16.44 -5.51 6.58
CA ILE A 183 -17.52 -4.53 6.43
C ILE A 183 -18.37 -4.86 5.20
N GLY A 184 -17.78 -5.16 4.05
CA GLY A 184 -18.48 -5.57 2.84
C GLY A 184 -19.36 -6.81 3.04
N GLY A 185 -18.83 -7.81 3.77
CA GLY A 185 -19.51 -9.04 4.16
C GLY A 185 -20.21 -9.00 5.53
N PHE A 186 -20.51 -7.82 6.10
CA PHE A 186 -20.90 -7.67 7.49
C PHE A 186 -22.13 -8.49 7.88
N HIS A 187 -23.15 -8.52 7.03
CA HIS A 187 -24.39 -9.27 7.22
C HIS A 187 -24.36 -10.67 6.58
N ALA A 188 -23.32 -10.97 5.79
CA ALA A 188 -23.10 -12.31 5.28
C ALA A 188 -22.52 -13.20 6.39
N GLY A 189 -22.94 -14.45 6.44
CA GLY A 189 -22.39 -15.40 7.40
C GLY A 189 -22.99 -16.78 7.24
N TYR A 190 -22.19 -17.77 7.57
CA TYR A 190 -22.60 -19.18 7.63
C TYR A 190 -23.13 -19.58 9.01
N ALA A 191 -22.94 -18.74 10.03
CA ALA A 191 -23.40 -19.04 11.39
C ALA A 191 -24.93 -18.90 11.46
N LYS A 192 -25.63 -20.02 11.37
CA LYS A 192 -27.09 -20.11 11.52
C LYS A 192 -27.53 -20.02 12.99
N GLU A 193 -26.67 -20.40 13.92
CA GLU A 193 -26.96 -20.43 15.35
C GLU A 193 -25.92 -19.59 16.10
N ARG A 194 -26.38 -18.88 17.14
CA ARG A 194 -25.46 -18.16 18.02
C ARG A 194 -24.75 -19.13 18.94
N PRO A 195 -23.42 -19.03 19.11
CA PRO A 195 -22.75 -19.79 20.14
C PRO A 195 -23.36 -19.50 21.53
N ALA A 196 -23.41 -20.52 22.35
CA ALA A 196 -23.86 -20.36 23.72
C ALA A 196 -23.02 -19.28 24.45
N GLY A 197 -23.67 -18.33 25.11
CA GLY A 197 -23.03 -17.22 25.81
C GLY A 197 -22.67 -16.00 24.97
N SER A 198 -22.99 -15.99 23.66
CA SER A 198 -22.79 -14.79 22.85
C SER A 198 -23.80 -13.68 23.23
N ARG A 199 -23.31 -12.45 23.37
CA ARG A 199 -24.18 -11.28 23.59
C ARG A 199 -25.03 -11.01 22.34
N PRO A 200 -26.28 -10.57 22.48
CA PRO A 200 -27.06 -10.11 21.34
C PRO A 200 -26.33 -8.99 20.63
N ALA A 201 -26.43 -8.96 19.30
CA ALA A 201 -25.88 -7.84 18.52
C ALA A 201 -26.47 -6.53 19.05
N PRO A 202 -25.66 -5.48 19.21
CA PRO A 202 -26.17 -4.16 19.54
C PRO A 202 -27.26 -3.77 18.52
N ARG A 203 -28.41 -3.31 18.97
CA ARG A 203 -29.45 -2.81 18.06
C ARG A 203 -28.89 -1.62 17.27
N GLY A 204 -29.05 -1.62 15.95
CA GLY A 204 -28.67 -0.49 15.08
C GLY A 204 -27.21 -0.51 14.59
N VAL A 205 -26.44 -1.56 14.83
CA VAL A 205 -25.09 -1.69 14.23
C VAL A 205 -25.22 -2.26 12.83
N THR A 206 -25.00 -1.42 11.83
CA THR A 206 -25.05 -1.82 10.41
C THR A 206 -23.66 -1.78 9.76
N ASP A 207 -23.53 -2.43 8.59
CA ASP A 207 -22.36 -2.34 7.73
C ASP A 207 -22.01 -0.87 7.38
N LEU A 208 -23.04 -0.07 7.05
CA LEU A 208 -22.85 1.35 6.73
C LEU A 208 -22.36 2.18 7.91
N ASP A 209 -22.86 1.89 9.14
CA ASP A 209 -22.39 2.59 10.33
C ASP A 209 -20.93 2.25 10.62
N GLN A 210 -20.54 0.98 10.46
CA GLN A 210 -19.15 0.56 10.60
C GLN A 210 -18.27 1.20 9.52
N TRP A 211 -18.75 1.24 8.27
CA TRP A 211 -18.01 1.91 7.20
C TRP A 211 -17.78 3.39 7.49
N LYS A 212 -18.82 4.14 7.81
CA LYS A 212 -18.68 5.57 8.13
C LYS A 212 -17.73 5.80 9.30
N LEU A 213 -17.82 4.98 10.35
CA LEU A 213 -16.95 5.08 11.52
C LEU A 213 -15.47 4.89 11.16
N TYR A 214 -15.14 3.82 10.43
CA TYR A 214 -13.75 3.53 10.10
C TYR A 214 -13.23 4.40 8.97
N LEU A 215 -14.06 4.78 8.01
CA LEU A 215 -13.71 5.73 6.97
C LEU A 215 -13.27 7.07 7.58
N ASP A 216 -14.06 7.62 8.49
CA ASP A 216 -13.72 8.85 9.19
C ASP A 216 -12.43 8.73 10.00
N LYS A 217 -12.26 7.63 10.76
CA LYS A 217 -11.03 7.35 11.52
C LYS A 217 -9.78 7.15 10.65
N ILE A 218 -9.93 6.67 9.43
CA ILE A 218 -8.80 6.48 8.49
C ILE A 218 -8.44 7.81 7.84
N ILE A 219 -9.42 8.61 7.43
CA ILE A 219 -9.20 9.91 6.78
C ILE A 219 -8.74 10.95 7.80
N TYR A 220 -9.35 10.98 8.99
CA TYR A 220 -9.01 11.89 10.08
C TYR A 220 -8.63 11.14 11.36
N PRO A 221 -7.43 10.53 11.39
CA PRO A 221 -6.96 9.83 12.59
C PRO A 221 -6.83 10.78 13.78
N ASP A 222 -7.03 10.24 15.00
CA ASP A 222 -6.93 11.01 16.24
C ASP A 222 -5.62 11.85 16.26
N HIS A 223 -5.77 13.15 16.47
CA HIS A 223 -4.66 14.11 16.55
C HIS A 223 -3.65 13.80 17.66
N LYS A 224 -4.05 13.02 18.67
CA LYS A 224 -3.17 12.54 19.75
C LYS A 224 -2.19 11.47 19.31
N LEU A 225 -2.45 10.81 18.18
CA LEU A 225 -1.53 9.83 17.62
C LEU A 225 -0.28 10.54 17.07
N MET A 226 0.85 9.82 17.09
CA MET A 226 2.08 10.34 16.48
C MET A 226 1.84 10.64 14.99
N PRO A 227 2.46 11.70 14.44
CA PRO A 227 2.30 12.06 13.02
C PRO A 227 2.57 10.89 12.07
N GLN A 228 3.55 10.07 12.37
CA GLN A 228 3.89 8.86 11.62
C GLN A 228 2.73 7.85 11.60
N HIS A 229 2.10 7.59 12.74
CA HIS A 229 0.96 6.66 12.81
C HIS A 229 -0.25 7.19 12.03
N ARG A 230 -0.52 8.50 12.12
CA ARG A 230 -1.59 9.11 11.33
C ARG A 230 -1.37 8.94 9.82
N ARG A 231 -0.14 9.15 9.34
CA ARG A 231 0.20 8.88 7.94
C ARG A 231 0.04 7.41 7.56
N TRP A 232 0.52 6.49 8.41
CA TRP A 232 0.36 5.06 8.15
C TRP A 232 -1.10 4.65 8.01
N ILE A 233 -1.97 5.14 8.89
CA ILE A 233 -3.41 4.90 8.82
C ILE A 233 -3.96 5.44 7.49
N GLY A 234 -3.67 6.68 7.13
CA GLY A 234 -4.16 7.31 5.90
C GLY A 234 -3.78 6.54 4.62
N TYR A 235 -2.54 6.05 4.54
CA TYR A 235 -2.07 5.26 3.40
C TYR A 235 -2.78 3.91 3.22
N THR A 236 -3.50 3.44 4.22
CA THR A 236 -4.26 2.20 4.11
C THR A 236 -5.65 2.37 3.49
N LEU A 237 -6.10 3.61 3.29
CA LEU A 237 -7.44 3.92 2.78
C LEU A 237 -7.77 3.16 1.50
N LYS A 238 -6.87 3.16 0.51
CA LYS A 238 -7.08 2.49 -0.77
C LYS A 238 -7.34 0.98 -0.62
N PHE A 239 -6.62 0.32 0.28
CA PHE A 239 -6.79 -1.13 0.51
C PHE A 239 -8.12 -1.44 1.18
N ALA A 240 -8.55 -0.61 2.14
CA ALA A 240 -9.85 -0.76 2.79
C ALA A 240 -11.01 -0.53 1.81
N VAL A 241 -10.95 0.53 1.00
CA VAL A 241 -11.98 0.87 0.02
C VAL A 241 -12.09 -0.20 -1.08
N THR A 242 -10.96 -0.59 -1.69
CA THR A 242 -10.97 -1.58 -2.79
C THR A 242 -11.46 -2.94 -2.31
N SER A 243 -11.03 -3.40 -1.14
CA SER A 243 -11.50 -4.66 -0.56
C SER A 243 -12.98 -4.60 -0.18
N LEU A 244 -13.44 -3.49 0.42
CA LEU A 244 -14.86 -3.28 0.72
C LEU A 244 -15.73 -3.40 -0.54
N LEU A 245 -15.35 -2.73 -1.63
CA LEU A 245 -16.11 -2.75 -2.88
C LEU A 245 -16.12 -4.15 -3.50
N HIS A 246 -14.99 -4.85 -3.46
CA HIS A 246 -14.91 -6.24 -3.94
C HIS A 246 -15.86 -7.18 -3.20
N HIS A 247 -16.04 -7.01 -1.89
CA HIS A 247 -16.86 -7.87 -1.04
C HIS A 247 -18.29 -7.34 -0.82
N SER A 248 -18.66 -6.19 -1.42
CA SER A 248 -20.01 -5.61 -1.25
C SER A 248 -21.05 -6.09 -2.27
N ALA A 249 -20.64 -6.80 -3.32
CA ALA A 249 -21.46 -7.50 -4.33
C ALA A 249 -22.85 -6.87 -4.61
N GLY A 250 -22.92 -5.89 -5.52
CA GLY A 250 -24.18 -5.21 -5.93
C GLY A 250 -24.71 -4.18 -4.92
N ARG A 251 -23.94 -3.86 -3.86
CA ARG A 251 -24.30 -2.83 -2.85
C ARG A 251 -23.28 -1.69 -2.80
N GLU A 252 -22.38 -1.62 -3.78
CA GLU A 252 -21.23 -0.71 -3.83
C GLU A 252 -21.67 0.76 -3.68
N GLU A 253 -22.74 1.17 -4.35
CA GLU A 253 -23.25 2.55 -4.32
C GLU A 253 -23.56 3.05 -2.90
N ARG A 254 -24.02 2.16 -2.03
CA ARG A 254 -24.34 2.46 -0.63
C ARG A 254 -23.10 2.89 0.15
N PHE A 255 -21.93 2.29 -0.16
CA PHE A 255 -20.66 2.59 0.49
C PHE A 255 -19.89 3.74 -0.20
N LEU A 256 -20.11 3.90 -1.50
CA LEU A 256 -19.50 4.98 -2.27
C LEU A 256 -20.04 6.36 -1.89
N ALA A 257 -21.33 6.47 -1.58
CA ALA A 257 -21.92 7.76 -1.26
C ALA A 257 -21.22 8.49 -0.08
N PRO A 258 -20.97 7.85 1.10
CA PRO A 258 -20.22 8.47 2.17
C PRO A 258 -18.74 8.69 1.82
N PHE A 259 -18.12 7.80 1.03
CA PHE A 259 -16.74 7.96 0.58
C PHE A 259 -16.58 9.20 -0.31
N PHE A 260 -17.43 9.36 -1.31
CA PHE A 260 -17.36 10.53 -2.21
C PHE A 260 -17.79 11.84 -1.56
N ALA A 261 -18.36 11.83 -0.37
CA ALA A 261 -18.63 13.05 0.37
C ALA A 261 -17.35 13.84 0.69
N TYR A 262 -16.23 13.16 0.90
CA TYR A 262 -14.92 13.78 1.19
C TYR A 262 -14.27 14.47 -0.02
N TYR A 263 -14.76 14.22 -1.23
CA TYR A 263 -14.20 14.80 -2.46
C TYR A 263 -14.85 16.15 -2.86
N ARG A 264 -15.81 16.64 -2.07
CA ARG A 264 -16.60 17.84 -2.45
C ARG A 264 -15.86 19.15 -2.25
N HIS A 265 -14.96 19.20 -1.27
CA HIS A 265 -14.28 20.42 -0.82
C HIS A 265 -12.75 20.22 -0.81
N PRO A 266 -12.11 20.07 -1.98
CA PRO A 266 -10.66 19.81 -2.05
C PRO A 266 -9.81 20.94 -1.46
N GLU A 267 -10.32 22.18 -1.47
CA GLU A 267 -9.66 23.37 -0.93
C GLU A 267 -9.45 23.34 0.58
N GLU A 268 -10.30 22.66 1.32
CA GLU A 268 -10.28 22.60 2.79
C GLU A 268 -9.34 21.48 3.34
N LEU A 269 -8.86 20.59 2.47
CA LEU A 269 -8.06 19.45 2.87
C LEU A 269 -6.59 19.84 3.10
N ASP A 270 -5.96 19.24 4.11
CA ASP A 270 -4.51 19.25 4.20
C ASP A 270 -3.87 18.35 3.13
N ASP A 271 -2.56 18.50 2.89
CA ASP A 271 -1.87 17.78 1.82
C ASP A 271 -1.82 16.25 2.07
N ALA A 272 -1.77 15.82 3.34
CA ALA A 272 -1.75 14.39 3.66
C ALA A 272 -3.10 13.74 3.37
N VAL A 273 -4.21 14.38 3.75
CA VAL A 273 -5.57 13.90 3.44
C VAL A 273 -5.83 13.97 1.93
N ALA A 274 -5.41 15.06 1.27
CA ALA A 274 -5.54 15.21 -0.18
C ALA A 274 -4.83 14.06 -0.93
N TYR A 275 -3.59 13.75 -0.54
CA TYR A 275 -2.82 12.65 -1.13
C TYR A 275 -3.52 11.30 -0.97
N GLN A 276 -3.94 10.94 0.24
CA GLN A 276 -4.58 9.63 0.49
C GLN A 276 -5.92 9.48 -0.25
N LEU A 277 -6.69 10.54 -0.39
CA LEU A 277 -7.92 10.51 -1.17
C LEU A 277 -7.66 10.36 -2.68
N LEU A 278 -6.66 11.05 -3.22
CA LEU A 278 -6.23 10.88 -4.61
C LEU A 278 -5.75 9.45 -4.89
N ASP A 279 -4.94 8.90 -3.99
CA ASP A 279 -4.42 7.53 -4.10
C ASP A 279 -5.54 6.49 -4.00
N ALA A 280 -6.49 6.68 -3.09
CA ALA A 280 -7.66 5.80 -2.97
C ALA A 280 -8.58 5.89 -4.21
N ALA A 281 -8.82 7.09 -4.75
CA ALA A 281 -9.60 7.26 -5.98
C ALA A 281 -8.93 6.60 -7.19
N ALA A 282 -7.60 6.70 -7.29
CA ALA A 282 -6.84 6.05 -8.35
C ALA A 282 -6.87 4.51 -8.28
N ALA A 283 -7.19 3.93 -7.14
CA ALA A 283 -7.29 2.48 -6.94
C ALA A 283 -8.72 1.92 -7.14
N LEU A 284 -9.75 2.77 -7.31
CA LEU A 284 -11.13 2.30 -7.45
C LEU A 284 -11.31 1.38 -8.68
N PRO A 285 -12.12 0.32 -8.62
CA PRO A 285 -12.49 -0.46 -9.79
C PRO A 285 -13.22 0.39 -10.85
N GLU A 286 -12.95 0.14 -12.12
CA GLU A 286 -13.58 0.90 -13.22
C GLU A 286 -15.12 0.76 -13.20
N THR A 287 -15.60 -0.41 -12.81
CA THR A 287 -17.03 -0.74 -12.74
C THR A 287 -17.84 0.18 -11.81
N VAL A 288 -17.18 0.83 -10.83
CA VAL A 288 -17.85 1.75 -9.90
C VAL A 288 -17.69 3.23 -10.29
N CYS A 289 -16.92 3.50 -11.34
CA CYS A 289 -16.67 4.87 -11.84
C CYS A 289 -17.81 5.34 -12.75
N SER A 290 -18.99 5.61 -12.18
CA SER A 290 -20.09 6.23 -12.93
C SER A 290 -19.72 7.65 -13.39
N ARG A 291 -20.37 8.16 -14.46
CA ARG A 291 -20.13 9.52 -15.00
C ARG A 291 -20.23 10.62 -13.94
N ARG A 292 -21.11 10.46 -12.97
CA ARG A 292 -21.26 11.38 -11.83
C ARG A 292 -19.98 11.45 -11.00
N TYR A 293 -19.40 10.29 -10.69
CA TYR A 293 -18.19 10.22 -9.88
C TYR A 293 -16.96 10.65 -10.67
N ILE A 294 -16.87 10.32 -11.96
CA ILE A 294 -15.80 10.81 -12.85
C ILE A 294 -15.77 12.34 -12.84
N THR A 295 -16.91 13.02 -13.00
CA THR A 295 -16.98 14.49 -12.97
C THR A 295 -16.51 15.06 -11.62
N LEU A 296 -16.88 14.44 -10.51
CA LEU A 296 -16.44 14.85 -9.17
C LEU A 296 -14.94 14.67 -8.99
N LEU A 297 -14.41 13.49 -9.37
CA LEU A 297 -12.99 13.17 -9.27
C LEU A 297 -12.14 14.05 -10.18
N LEU A 298 -12.62 14.39 -11.38
CA LEU A 298 -11.94 15.29 -12.29
C LEU A 298 -11.74 16.67 -11.65
N ARG A 299 -12.82 17.26 -11.12
CA ARG A 299 -12.74 18.55 -10.42
C ARG A 299 -11.80 18.50 -9.23
N PHE A 300 -11.88 17.42 -8.46
CA PHE A 300 -11.03 17.19 -7.29
C PHE A 300 -9.55 17.13 -7.66
N ALA A 301 -9.20 16.28 -8.63
CA ALA A 301 -7.82 16.12 -9.09
C ALA A 301 -7.29 17.38 -9.76
N GLU A 302 -8.11 18.08 -10.54
CA GLU A 302 -7.75 19.38 -11.18
C GLU A 302 -7.38 20.42 -10.11
N THR A 303 -8.20 20.59 -9.08
CA THR A 303 -7.93 21.56 -8.00
C THR A 303 -6.63 21.20 -7.26
N LEU A 304 -6.43 19.92 -6.91
CA LEU A 304 -5.26 19.47 -6.16
C LEU A 304 -3.97 19.46 -7.00
N SER A 305 -4.08 19.33 -8.32
CA SER A 305 -2.92 19.36 -9.22
C SER A 305 -2.17 20.71 -9.22
N LEU A 306 -2.81 21.76 -8.73
CA LEU A 306 -2.24 23.11 -8.62
C LEU A 306 -1.57 23.39 -7.27
N ARG A 307 -1.62 22.47 -6.32
CA ARG A 307 -0.98 22.63 -5.01
C ARG A 307 0.54 22.67 -5.11
N ARG A 308 1.20 23.19 -4.06
CA ARG A 308 2.68 23.25 -4.00
C ARG A 308 3.31 21.90 -3.68
N ASP A 309 2.62 21.04 -2.95
CA ASP A 309 3.12 19.72 -2.52
C ASP A 309 3.31 18.80 -3.73
N VAL A 310 4.52 18.25 -3.89
CA VAL A 310 4.89 17.39 -5.03
C VAL A 310 4.17 16.05 -5.01
N PRO A 311 4.12 15.32 -3.88
CA PRO A 311 3.34 14.10 -3.74
C PRO A 311 1.87 14.27 -4.16
N VAL A 312 1.20 15.33 -3.70
CA VAL A 312 -0.19 15.63 -4.06
C VAL A 312 -0.35 15.85 -5.57
N ARG A 313 0.55 16.65 -6.18
CA ARG A 313 0.53 16.86 -7.64
C ARG A 313 0.75 15.56 -8.42
N THR A 314 1.67 14.73 -7.94
CA THR A 314 1.95 13.42 -8.57
C THR A 314 0.74 12.51 -8.53
N ALA A 315 0.10 12.38 -7.37
CA ALA A 315 -1.11 11.60 -7.21
C ALA A 315 -2.28 12.15 -8.05
N ALA A 316 -2.41 13.49 -8.14
CA ALA A 316 -3.41 14.13 -8.98
C ALA A 316 -3.19 13.82 -10.47
N VAL A 317 -1.94 13.87 -10.97
CA VAL A 317 -1.63 13.50 -12.38
C VAL A 317 -1.95 12.03 -12.65
N LEU A 318 -1.66 11.12 -11.72
CA LEU A 318 -2.01 9.70 -11.88
C LEU A 318 -3.53 9.48 -11.96
N LEU A 319 -4.28 10.17 -11.11
CA LEU A 319 -5.75 10.10 -11.17
C LEU A 319 -6.29 10.73 -12.47
N LEU A 320 -5.75 11.87 -12.91
CA LEU A 320 -6.14 12.50 -14.17
C LEU A 320 -5.84 11.62 -15.38
N ASP A 321 -4.67 10.97 -15.44
CA ASP A 321 -4.35 9.98 -16.48
C ASP A 321 -5.38 8.87 -16.54
N ARG A 322 -5.73 8.33 -15.39
CA ARG A 322 -6.76 7.29 -15.29
C ARG A 322 -8.13 7.78 -15.77
N LEU A 323 -8.57 8.94 -15.31
CA LEU A 323 -9.86 9.50 -15.68
C LEU A 323 -9.93 9.81 -17.19
N HIS A 324 -8.83 10.29 -17.79
CA HIS A 324 -8.73 10.47 -19.24
C HIS A 324 -9.00 9.16 -20.01
N ARG A 325 -8.49 8.03 -19.52
CA ARG A 325 -8.67 6.72 -20.17
C ARG A 325 -10.09 6.18 -20.04
N LEU A 326 -10.85 6.64 -19.04
CA LEU A 326 -12.21 6.18 -18.77
C LEU A 326 -13.30 6.97 -19.53
N ASP A 327 -13.09 8.24 -19.84
CA ASP A 327 -14.21 9.12 -20.21
C ASP A 327 -14.12 9.78 -21.59
N ASP A 328 -12.97 10.06 -22.22
CA ASP A 328 -12.90 10.63 -23.58
C ASP A 328 -11.50 11.15 -23.99
N PRO A 329 -11.10 11.00 -25.28
CA PRO A 329 -9.83 11.51 -25.81
C PRO A 329 -9.70 13.05 -25.86
N GLN A 330 -10.78 13.84 -25.78
CA GLN A 330 -10.70 15.32 -25.72
C GLN A 330 -10.77 15.86 -24.28
N SER A 331 -10.41 15.07 -23.30
CA SER A 331 -10.79 15.24 -21.92
C SER A 331 -10.20 16.50 -21.26
N ALA A 332 -10.99 17.07 -20.36
CA ALA A 332 -10.57 18.08 -19.42
C ALA A 332 -9.38 17.63 -18.57
N ALA A 333 -9.23 16.31 -18.37
CA ALA A 333 -8.13 15.72 -17.65
C ALA A 333 -6.77 16.03 -18.27
N LEU A 334 -6.59 15.88 -19.59
CA LEU A 334 -5.32 16.25 -20.25
C LEU A 334 -5.01 17.73 -20.13
N ARG A 335 -6.01 18.60 -20.30
CA ARG A 335 -5.84 20.07 -20.10
C ARG A 335 -5.44 20.39 -18.65
N ALA A 336 -5.91 19.64 -17.68
CA ALA A 336 -5.48 19.80 -16.30
C ALA A 336 -4.01 19.36 -16.12
N VAL A 337 -3.61 18.23 -16.71
CA VAL A 337 -2.22 17.73 -16.69
C VAL A 337 -1.25 18.74 -17.33
N GLU A 338 -1.62 19.40 -18.44
CA GLU A 338 -0.82 20.45 -19.08
C GLU A 338 -0.48 21.61 -18.14
N ARG A 339 -1.36 21.95 -17.21
CA ARG A 339 -1.19 23.04 -16.25
C ARG A 339 -0.36 22.69 -15.02
N VAL A 340 -0.05 21.40 -14.82
CA VAL A 340 0.71 20.96 -13.66
C VAL A 340 2.14 21.50 -13.67
N ARG A 341 2.53 22.15 -12.61
CA ARG A 341 3.92 22.60 -12.41
C ARG A 341 4.78 21.43 -11.96
N CYS A 342 5.94 21.25 -12.60
CA CYS A 342 6.86 20.13 -12.34
C CYS A 342 8.11 20.57 -11.56
N ASP A 343 8.04 21.72 -10.90
CA ASP A 343 9.15 22.23 -10.10
C ASP A 343 9.48 21.26 -8.97
N GLY A 344 10.75 20.94 -8.79
CA GLY A 344 11.25 20.14 -7.69
C GLY A 344 11.13 18.61 -7.84
N SER A 345 10.64 18.09 -9.00
CA SER A 345 10.57 16.64 -9.21
C SER A 345 10.81 16.23 -10.66
N SER A 346 11.83 15.40 -10.86
CA SER A 346 12.13 14.76 -12.15
C SER A 346 11.07 13.70 -12.46
N THR A 347 10.59 12.99 -11.45
CA THR A 347 9.52 11.97 -11.59
C THR A 347 8.23 12.60 -12.09
N LEU A 348 7.79 13.72 -11.49
CA LEU A 348 6.57 14.39 -11.90
C LEU A 348 6.68 14.95 -13.34
N ARG A 349 7.86 15.43 -13.72
CA ARG A 349 8.10 15.92 -15.10
C ARG A 349 7.96 14.80 -16.12
N LEU A 350 8.59 13.63 -15.87
CA LEU A 350 8.48 12.48 -16.77
C LEU A 350 7.06 11.93 -16.81
N LEU A 351 6.41 11.80 -15.64
CA LEU A 351 5.03 11.36 -15.55
C LEU A 351 4.11 12.23 -16.40
N ARG A 352 4.21 13.56 -16.26
CA ARG A 352 3.44 14.51 -17.04
C ARG A 352 3.69 14.34 -18.55
N GLN A 353 4.96 14.20 -18.97
CA GLN A 353 5.31 13.97 -20.38
C GLN A 353 4.73 12.67 -20.92
N ASP A 354 4.82 11.59 -20.15
CA ASP A 354 4.28 10.28 -20.53
C ASP A 354 2.75 10.32 -20.71
N VAL A 355 2.05 10.97 -19.79
CA VAL A 355 0.58 11.13 -19.87
C VAL A 355 0.19 11.94 -21.11
N LEU A 356 0.85 13.09 -21.37
CA LEU A 356 0.55 13.93 -22.52
C LEU A 356 0.91 13.29 -23.87
N ALA A 357 1.87 12.37 -23.88
CA ALA A 357 2.22 11.59 -25.06
C ALA A 357 1.25 10.41 -25.34
N GLY A 358 0.24 10.19 -24.50
CA GLY A 358 -0.72 9.09 -24.66
C GLY A 358 -0.11 7.70 -24.50
N GLY A 359 0.95 7.56 -23.69
CA GLY A 359 1.64 6.30 -23.42
C GLY A 359 0.75 5.24 -22.76
N ALA A 360 1.29 4.02 -22.57
CA ALA A 360 0.63 2.96 -21.81
C ALA A 360 0.31 3.41 -20.36
N PRO A 361 -0.71 2.82 -19.70
CA PRO A 361 -1.04 3.16 -18.32
C PRO A 361 0.19 3.11 -17.41
N ILE A 362 0.39 4.18 -16.65
CA ILE A 362 1.54 4.31 -15.78
C ILE A 362 1.20 3.73 -14.42
N THR A 363 1.84 2.63 -14.07
CA THR A 363 1.85 2.12 -12.71
C THR A 363 3.16 2.56 -12.05
N LEU A 364 3.11 3.57 -11.19
CA LEU A 364 4.22 3.87 -10.30
C LEU A 364 4.23 2.87 -9.13
N PRO A 365 5.42 2.47 -8.65
CA PRO A 365 5.52 1.77 -7.38
C PRO A 365 4.83 2.58 -6.29
N ASP A 366 4.34 1.90 -5.27
CA ASP A 366 3.55 2.50 -4.20
C ASP A 366 4.35 3.60 -3.46
N ASP A 367 3.99 4.88 -3.67
CA ASP A 367 4.68 6.03 -3.06
C ASP A 367 4.54 6.03 -1.54
N ALA A 368 3.43 5.51 -1.02
CA ALA A 368 3.24 5.35 0.41
C ALA A 368 4.31 4.45 1.05
N VAL A 369 4.71 3.37 0.37
CA VAL A 369 5.80 2.50 0.84
C VAL A 369 7.12 3.27 0.88
N SER A 370 7.37 4.10 -0.12
CA SER A 370 8.58 4.93 -0.18
C SER A 370 8.63 5.96 0.94
N GLU A 371 7.53 6.67 1.21
CA GLU A 371 7.47 7.66 2.29
C GLU A 371 7.57 7.01 3.67
N ILE A 372 6.86 5.90 3.90
CA ILE A 372 6.98 5.13 5.14
C ILE A 372 8.42 4.69 5.37
N PHE A 373 9.08 4.23 4.31
CA PHE A 373 10.47 3.83 4.40
C PHE A 373 11.39 5.01 4.75
N LEU A 374 11.18 6.16 4.10
CA LEU A 374 11.93 7.39 4.39
C LEU A 374 11.67 7.91 5.81
N ASP A 375 10.44 7.81 6.30
CA ASP A 375 10.13 8.15 7.70
C ASP A 375 10.82 7.19 8.68
N ASN A 376 10.91 5.92 8.35
CA ASN A 376 11.66 4.95 9.16
C ASN A 376 13.17 5.25 9.16
N LEU A 377 13.75 5.69 8.04
CA LEU A 377 15.14 6.14 7.98
C LEU A 377 15.38 7.38 8.85
N LYS A 378 14.45 8.33 8.89
CA LYS A 378 14.55 9.53 9.74
C LYS A 378 14.45 9.21 11.24
N THR A 379 13.66 8.20 11.58
CA THR A 379 13.40 7.80 12.97
C THR A 379 14.32 6.68 13.46
N ALA A 380 15.01 5.98 12.56
CA ALA A 380 16.08 5.08 12.93
C ALA A 380 17.18 5.93 13.57
N THR A 381 17.27 5.91 14.88
CA THR A 381 18.47 6.33 15.60
C THR A 381 19.66 5.63 14.96
N PRO A 382 20.75 6.35 14.67
CA PRO A 382 21.92 5.70 14.10
C PRO A 382 22.36 4.57 15.03
N TRP A 383 22.20 3.35 14.57
CA TRP A 383 22.89 2.22 15.14
C TRP A 383 24.33 2.30 14.63
N ILE A 384 25.15 3.02 15.37
CA ILE A 384 26.61 2.90 15.39
C ILE A 384 27.01 2.81 16.86
#